data_74ff9058a843debe9985e376c21bb688
#
_entry.id   74ff9058a843debe9985e376c21bb688
#
_cell.length_a   1.000
_cell.length_b   1.000
_cell.length_c   1.000
_cell.angle_alpha   90.00
_cell.angle_beta   90.00
_cell.angle_gamma   90.00
#
_symmetry.space_group_name_H-M   'P 1'
#
loop_
_entity.id
_entity.type
_entity.pdbx_description
1 polymer ?
#
loop_
_entity_poly.entity_id
_entity_poly.type
_entity_poly.pdbx_seq_one_letter_code
_entity_poly.pdbx_strand_id
1 'polypeptide(L)'
;MLRIAATVLAIALTSARPAPADDGKIVVFVCLHGVVNSQMAAAYFNKAAQERGSRIRAVSRGIDLYRSVPVKVQDGLALDGLEAANTPQQLTIDDMAAADQVVAFDQIPAERHGWADVTYWSGIPLGIDDYESARDQIVRRIDALIPTLAAATEPARDKTPLQLETKILLGDVRGRIDHLAVDLKRQRLFVAELGNDSVGVVDLAARSLLRTITGLSEPQGVGYEPSTDTLYVANARDGSVQLYEANAYKAAGRIELGSDADNIRVDAAAKRVIVGYGDGGLAVVDPSTRTKVRSLPLRAHPESFQLQPDSGRIFVNLPDARAVAVVDVASGKQLTSWPLDKGGNFAMAIDHERSRVLLAYRSPAELAAFSTDGKAIAATGTCGDADDLFVDAKRGRIYVSCGGGYVDVFEIDGAAYRLIARLPTATGARTSLFVPEMDRLFVAVRAGPAGPAAIWVFKPMP
;
A
#
# COMPACT_ATOMS: atom_id res chain seq x y z
N MET A 1 41.39 39.26 -57.75
CA MET A 1 40.99 38.01 -57.11
C MET A 1 40.29 38.33 -55.78
N LEU A 2 38.96 38.36 -55.78
CA LEU A 2 38.14 38.75 -54.64
C LEU A 2 37.69 37.45 -53.86
N ARG A 3 38.12 37.31 -52.63
CA ARG A 3 37.66 36.17 -51.77
C ARG A 3 36.41 36.61 -51.00
N ILE A 4 35.27 35.99 -51.32
CA ILE A 4 34.00 36.15 -50.59
C ILE A 4 34.04 35.14 -49.43
N ALA A 5 34.01 35.66 -48.20
CA ALA A 5 33.84 34.83 -46.99
C ALA A 5 32.34 34.66 -46.74
N ALA A 6 31.89 33.43 -46.79
CA ALA A 6 30.52 33.07 -46.43
C ALA A 6 30.46 32.77 -44.92
N THR A 7 29.72 33.61 -44.18
CA THR A 7 29.44 33.42 -42.76
C THR A 7 28.23 32.52 -42.64
N VAL A 8 28.41 31.29 -42.13
CA VAL A 8 27.35 30.35 -41.82
C VAL A 8 26.80 30.67 -40.43
N LEU A 9 25.58 31.17 -40.38
CA LEU A 9 24.82 31.40 -39.14
C LEU A 9 24.21 30.08 -38.68
N ALA A 10 24.76 29.47 -37.63
CA ALA A 10 24.21 28.28 -37.02
C ALA A 10 23.03 28.67 -36.07
N ILE A 11 21.80 28.39 -36.49
CA ILE A 11 20.63 28.54 -35.64
C ILE A 11 20.57 27.31 -34.74
N ALA A 12 20.89 27.49 -33.45
CA ALA A 12 20.67 26.46 -32.43
C ALA A 12 19.17 26.33 -32.11
N LEU A 13 18.53 25.31 -32.66
CA LEU A 13 17.18 24.88 -32.24
C LEU A 13 17.29 24.27 -30.84
N THR A 14 17.00 25.06 -29.81
CA THR A 14 16.76 24.52 -28.47
C THR A 14 15.41 23.83 -28.48
N SER A 15 15.44 22.50 -28.56
CA SER A 15 14.25 21.67 -28.30
C SER A 15 13.85 21.83 -26.83
N ALA A 16 12.83 22.64 -26.58
CA ALA A 16 12.18 22.69 -25.29
C ALA A 16 11.63 21.27 -24.97
N ARG A 17 12.21 20.60 -23.97
CA ARG A 17 11.63 19.40 -23.38
C ARG A 17 10.24 19.78 -22.85
N PRO A 18 9.18 19.01 -23.16
CA PRO A 18 7.91 19.20 -22.46
C PRO A 18 8.15 19.04 -20.97
N ALA A 19 7.72 20.02 -20.18
CA ALA A 19 7.73 19.92 -18.74
C ALA A 19 6.93 18.67 -18.31
N PRO A 20 7.36 17.91 -17.30
CA PRO A 20 6.57 16.79 -16.78
C PRO A 20 5.19 17.32 -16.38
N ALA A 21 4.13 16.55 -16.69
CA ALA A 21 2.78 16.83 -16.23
C ALA A 21 2.83 16.94 -14.71
N ASP A 22 2.59 18.12 -14.19
CA ASP A 22 2.57 18.41 -12.77
C ASP A 22 1.15 18.16 -12.30
N ASP A 23 0.93 17.00 -11.68
CA ASP A 23 -0.36 16.63 -11.05
C ASP A 23 -0.54 17.51 -9.80
N GLY A 24 -1.12 18.70 -10.01
CA GLY A 24 -1.42 19.64 -8.92
C GLY A 24 -2.34 19.00 -7.89
N LYS A 25 -2.17 19.38 -6.60
CA LYS A 25 -2.99 18.90 -5.48
C LYS A 25 -4.48 19.08 -5.73
N ILE A 26 -5.29 18.13 -5.24
CA ILE A 26 -6.74 18.11 -5.38
C ILE A 26 -7.40 18.27 -4.01
N VAL A 27 -8.29 19.26 -3.91
CA VAL A 27 -9.20 19.42 -2.76
C VAL A 27 -10.61 18.99 -3.18
N VAL A 28 -11.20 18.07 -2.43
CA VAL A 28 -12.56 17.61 -2.68
C VAL A 28 -13.49 18.26 -1.64
N PHE A 29 -14.40 19.13 -2.10
CA PHE A 29 -15.47 19.67 -1.28
C PHE A 29 -16.73 18.82 -1.40
N VAL A 30 -17.29 18.39 -0.26
CA VAL A 30 -18.41 17.47 -0.18
C VAL A 30 -19.58 18.10 0.56
N CYS A 31 -20.77 18.09 -0.06
CA CYS A 31 -22.01 18.36 0.66
C CYS A 31 -23.08 17.32 0.31
N LEU A 32 -24.20 17.28 1.03
CA LEU A 32 -25.20 16.22 0.87
C LEU A 32 -25.60 16.02 -0.60
N HIS A 33 -25.93 17.09 -1.31
CA HIS A 33 -26.45 16.98 -2.69
C HIS A 33 -25.47 17.39 -3.79
N GLY A 34 -24.24 17.83 -3.44
CA GLY A 34 -23.21 18.21 -4.41
C GLY A 34 -23.50 19.45 -5.25
N VAL A 35 -24.47 20.28 -4.84
CA VAL A 35 -25.00 21.37 -5.68
C VAL A 35 -25.05 22.77 -5.01
N VAL A 36 -24.75 22.88 -3.71
CA VAL A 36 -24.80 24.15 -2.98
C VAL A 36 -23.43 24.50 -2.41
N ASN A 37 -23.17 24.26 -1.12
CA ASN A 37 -21.97 24.71 -0.42
C ASN A 37 -20.68 24.13 -1.01
N SER A 38 -20.68 22.87 -1.48
CA SER A 38 -19.53 22.27 -2.14
C SER A 38 -19.19 22.91 -3.49
N GLN A 39 -20.21 23.32 -4.27
CA GLN A 39 -20.01 24.05 -5.54
C GLN A 39 -19.46 25.45 -5.27
N MET A 40 -20.06 26.18 -4.32
CA MET A 40 -19.55 27.48 -3.89
C MET A 40 -18.09 27.36 -3.43
N ALA A 41 -17.79 26.42 -2.53
CA ALA A 41 -16.44 26.24 -2.02
C ALA A 41 -15.43 25.92 -3.10
N ALA A 42 -15.73 25.02 -4.03
CA ALA A 42 -14.84 24.68 -5.11
C ALA A 42 -14.62 25.87 -6.08
N ALA A 43 -15.65 26.66 -6.41
CA ALA A 43 -15.53 27.83 -7.25
C ALA A 43 -14.65 28.93 -6.61
N TYR A 44 -14.94 29.30 -5.37
CA TYR A 44 -14.12 30.31 -4.63
C TYR A 44 -12.71 29.82 -4.37
N PHE A 45 -12.52 28.53 -4.07
CA PHE A 45 -11.19 27.95 -3.89
C PHE A 45 -10.34 28.06 -5.16
N ASN A 46 -10.89 27.66 -6.29
CA ASN A 46 -10.18 27.70 -7.57
C ASN A 46 -9.79 29.13 -7.96
N LYS A 47 -10.68 30.11 -7.75
CA LYS A 47 -10.36 31.54 -7.92
C LYS A 47 -9.21 31.96 -7.01
N ALA A 48 -9.34 31.71 -5.71
CA ALA A 48 -8.34 32.11 -4.72
C ALA A 48 -6.98 31.43 -4.94
N ALA A 49 -6.97 30.18 -5.39
CA ALA A 49 -5.75 29.45 -5.78
C ALA A 49 -5.09 30.08 -7.02
N GLN A 50 -5.88 30.39 -8.04
CA GLN A 50 -5.40 31.05 -9.26
C GLN A 50 -4.80 32.43 -8.98
N GLU A 51 -5.48 33.25 -8.19
CA GLU A 51 -5.01 34.59 -7.80
C GLU A 51 -3.69 34.54 -7.02
N ARG A 52 -3.42 33.47 -6.31
CA ARG A 52 -2.16 33.21 -5.58
C ARG A 52 -1.10 32.49 -6.41
N GLY A 53 -1.35 32.23 -7.69
CA GLY A 53 -0.45 31.46 -8.56
C GLY A 53 -0.26 30.01 -8.12
N SER A 54 -1.19 29.47 -7.33
CA SER A 54 -1.17 28.09 -6.84
C SER A 54 -1.73 27.14 -7.88
N ARG A 55 -1.14 25.94 -8.00
CA ARG A 55 -1.62 24.87 -8.89
C ARG A 55 -2.61 23.92 -8.23
N ILE A 56 -2.98 24.17 -6.98
CA ILE A 56 -3.98 23.40 -6.27
C ILE A 56 -5.34 23.65 -6.91
N ARG A 57 -6.10 22.60 -7.16
CA ARG A 57 -7.45 22.70 -7.72
C ARG A 57 -8.47 22.05 -6.81
N ALA A 58 -9.71 22.53 -6.86
CA ALA A 58 -10.81 21.97 -6.11
C ALA A 58 -11.91 21.42 -7.03
N VAL A 59 -12.56 20.37 -6.57
CA VAL A 59 -13.75 19.78 -7.17
C VAL A 59 -14.87 19.65 -6.14
N SER A 60 -16.13 19.64 -6.60
CA SER A 60 -17.31 19.43 -5.79
C SER A 60 -17.86 18.03 -5.95
N ARG A 61 -18.36 17.42 -4.86
CA ARG A 61 -19.00 16.12 -4.82
C ARG A 61 -20.25 16.11 -3.95
N GLY A 62 -21.18 15.19 -4.25
CA GLY A 62 -22.40 14.98 -3.48
C GLY A 62 -22.50 13.56 -2.92
N ILE A 63 -23.09 13.43 -1.74
CA ILE A 63 -23.38 12.14 -1.09
C ILE A 63 -24.64 11.53 -1.71
N ASP A 64 -25.72 12.34 -1.80
CA ASP A 64 -27.00 11.99 -2.42
C ASP A 64 -27.32 13.04 -3.50
N LEU A 65 -27.01 12.71 -4.74
CA LEU A 65 -26.80 13.69 -5.80
C LEU A 65 -28.08 14.32 -6.34
N TYR A 66 -28.12 15.65 -6.40
CA TYR A 66 -29.11 16.40 -7.21
C TYR A 66 -28.59 16.65 -8.62
N ARG A 67 -29.52 16.78 -9.58
CA ARG A 67 -29.21 16.87 -11.01
C ARG A 67 -28.60 18.19 -11.46
N SER A 68 -28.91 19.30 -10.75
CA SER A 68 -28.48 20.62 -11.17
C SER A 68 -28.23 21.54 -9.98
N VAL A 69 -27.31 22.47 -10.17
CA VAL A 69 -27.04 23.55 -9.21
C VAL A 69 -28.23 24.49 -9.18
N PRO A 70 -28.78 24.89 -8.00
CA PRO A 70 -29.89 25.83 -7.90
C PRO A 70 -29.56 27.18 -8.52
N VAL A 71 -30.53 27.81 -9.17
CA VAL A 71 -30.39 29.11 -9.84
C VAL A 71 -29.85 30.18 -8.89
N LYS A 72 -30.32 30.24 -7.64
CA LYS A 72 -29.83 31.20 -6.62
C LYS A 72 -28.33 31.06 -6.37
N VAL A 73 -27.79 29.84 -6.42
CA VAL A 73 -26.34 29.60 -6.26
C VAL A 73 -25.60 30.02 -7.52
N GLN A 74 -26.16 29.72 -8.71
CA GLN A 74 -25.57 30.14 -9.98
C GLN A 74 -25.53 31.67 -10.10
N ASP A 75 -26.63 32.35 -9.80
CA ASP A 75 -26.72 33.80 -9.82
C ASP A 75 -25.77 34.46 -8.81
N GLY A 76 -25.69 33.90 -7.59
CA GLY A 76 -24.76 34.38 -6.57
C GLY A 76 -23.28 34.22 -7.00
N LEU A 77 -22.90 33.12 -7.58
CA LEU A 77 -21.56 32.93 -8.15
C LEU A 77 -21.29 33.89 -9.31
N ALA A 78 -22.27 34.07 -10.21
CA ALA A 78 -22.15 34.98 -11.36
C ALA A 78 -21.94 36.46 -10.94
N LEU A 79 -22.56 36.92 -9.85
CA LEU A 79 -22.31 38.25 -9.30
C LEU A 79 -20.85 38.47 -8.90
N ASP A 80 -20.13 37.41 -8.48
CA ASP A 80 -18.71 37.47 -8.14
C ASP A 80 -17.79 37.06 -9.31
N GLY A 81 -18.37 36.95 -10.54
CA GLY A 81 -17.65 36.58 -11.76
C GLY A 81 -17.21 35.12 -11.79
N LEU A 82 -17.96 34.24 -11.13
CA LEU A 82 -17.67 32.81 -11.02
C LEU A 82 -18.80 31.98 -11.65
N GLU A 83 -18.46 30.73 -11.95
CA GLU A 83 -19.41 29.69 -12.35
C GLU A 83 -19.32 28.50 -11.39
N ALA A 84 -20.31 27.62 -11.39
CA ALA A 84 -20.24 26.36 -10.66
C ALA A 84 -18.98 25.57 -11.10
N ALA A 85 -18.25 25.02 -10.17
CA ALA A 85 -16.92 24.46 -10.40
C ALA A 85 -16.93 23.25 -11.36
N ASN A 86 -18.01 22.49 -11.39
CA ASN A 86 -18.20 21.32 -12.26
C ASN A 86 -19.66 20.88 -12.27
N THR A 87 -20.04 20.03 -13.23
CA THR A 87 -21.32 19.32 -13.19
C THR A 87 -21.40 18.49 -11.91
N PRO A 88 -22.58 18.46 -11.23
CA PRO A 88 -22.74 17.66 -10.01
C PRO A 88 -22.34 16.20 -10.23
N GLN A 89 -21.47 15.68 -9.37
CA GLN A 89 -20.94 14.33 -9.43
C GLN A 89 -21.02 13.65 -8.07
N GLN A 90 -21.30 12.35 -8.11
CA GLN A 90 -21.36 11.51 -6.92
C GLN A 90 -19.97 11.41 -6.27
N LEU A 91 -19.92 11.49 -4.95
CA LEU A 91 -18.73 11.16 -4.19
C LEU A 91 -18.41 9.67 -4.34
N THR A 92 -17.19 9.36 -4.73
CA THR A 92 -16.68 7.99 -4.86
C THR A 92 -15.55 7.73 -3.87
N ILE A 93 -15.26 6.46 -3.62
CA ILE A 93 -14.07 6.06 -2.83
C ILE A 93 -12.79 6.52 -3.53
N ASP A 94 -12.79 6.54 -4.87
CA ASP A 94 -11.63 6.99 -5.65
C ASP A 94 -11.41 8.52 -5.49
N ASP A 95 -12.47 9.32 -5.38
CA ASP A 95 -12.34 10.75 -5.05
C ASP A 95 -11.71 10.94 -3.67
N MET A 96 -12.14 10.14 -2.68
CA MET A 96 -11.59 10.19 -1.32
C MET A 96 -10.12 9.77 -1.30
N ALA A 97 -9.73 8.76 -2.08
CA ALA A 97 -8.37 8.27 -2.15
C ALA A 97 -7.43 9.20 -2.95
N ALA A 98 -7.95 9.92 -3.95
CA ALA A 98 -7.16 10.81 -4.80
C ALA A 98 -7.03 12.23 -4.23
N ALA A 99 -7.83 12.59 -3.21
CA ALA A 99 -7.80 13.92 -2.62
C ALA A 99 -6.59 14.13 -1.71
N ASP A 100 -5.89 15.24 -1.89
CA ASP A 100 -4.89 15.70 -0.91
C ASP A 100 -5.55 16.28 0.35
N GLN A 101 -6.79 16.76 0.20
CA GLN A 101 -7.63 17.23 1.29
C GLN A 101 -9.11 17.01 0.97
N VAL A 102 -9.86 16.46 1.92
CA VAL A 102 -11.32 16.40 1.84
C VAL A 102 -11.92 17.35 2.85
N VAL A 103 -12.84 18.18 2.39
CA VAL A 103 -13.61 19.13 3.23
C VAL A 103 -15.09 18.83 3.05
N ALA A 104 -15.78 18.51 4.13
CA ALA A 104 -17.20 18.15 4.08
C ALA A 104 -18.05 19.15 4.90
N PHE A 105 -19.21 19.47 4.35
CA PHE A 105 -20.25 20.28 5.01
C PHE A 105 -21.26 19.39 5.75
N ASP A 106 -21.39 18.14 5.31
CA ASP A 106 -22.31 17.14 5.84
C ASP A 106 -21.55 15.87 6.22
N GLN A 107 -22.12 15.04 7.07
CA GLN A 107 -21.51 13.76 7.45
C GLN A 107 -21.44 12.81 6.26
N ILE A 108 -20.23 12.32 5.96
CA ILE A 108 -20.03 11.32 4.94
C ILE A 108 -20.33 9.93 5.54
N PRO A 109 -21.22 9.13 4.94
CA PRO A 109 -21.50 7.78 5.40
C PRO A 109 -20.24 6.90 5.44
N ALA A 110 -20.17 5.99 6.42
CA ALA A 110 -18.99 5.15 6.65
C ALA A 110 -18.56 4.35 5.40
N GLU A 111 -19.53 3.87 4.61
CA GLU A 111 -19.29 3.13 3.37
C GLU A 111 -18.68 3.96 2.25
N ARG A 112 -18.70 5.30 2.35
CA ARG A 112 -18.11 6.25 1.40
C ARG A 112 -16.96 7.08 1.98
N HIS A 113 -16.79 7.00 3.30
CA HIS A 113 -15.76 7.78 3.99
C HIS A 113 -14.35 7.33 3.61
N GLY A 114 -14.16 6.07 3.28
CA GLY A 114 -12.83 5.51 3.03
C GLY A 114 -11.91 5.77 4.23
N TRP A 115 -10.64 6.03 3.95
CA TRP A 115 -9.59 6.30 4.95
C TRP A 115 -9.08 7.75 4.88
N ALA A 116 -9.76 8.61 4.14
CA ALA A 116 -9.36 10.01 4.01
C ALA A 116 -9.64 10.78 5.30
N ASP A 117 -8.69 11.61 5.72
CA ASP A 117 -8.93 12.58 6.76
C ASP A 117 -9.91 13.63 6.25
N VAL A 118 -11.07 13.73 6.89
CA VAL A 118 -12.12 14.66 6.50
C VAL A 118 -12.16 15.84 7.48
N THR A 119 -11.94 17.03 6.95
CA THR A 119 -12.18 18.27 7.71
C THR A 119 -13.64 18.68 7.57
N TYR A 120 -14.39 18.68 8.67
CA TYR A 120 -15.79 19.10 8.67
C TYR A 120 -15.95 20.61 8.87
N TRP A 121 -16.53 21.29 7.89
CA TRP A 121 -16.88 22.70 7.98
C TRP A 121 -18.32 22.88 8.47
N SER A 122 -18.53 22.63 9.75
CA SER A 122 -19.83 22.81 10.42
C SER A 122 -20.20 24.28 10.63
N GLY A 123 -21.51 24.57 10.79
CA GLY A 123 -22.02 25.87 11.11
C GLY A 123 -22.09 26.90 9.98
N ILE A 124 -21.79 26.51 8.75
CA ILE A 124 -21.99 27.31 7.54
C ILE A 124 -23.44 27.18 7.10
N PRO A 125 -24.20 28.29 6.92
CA PRO A 125 -25.57 28.23 6.44
C PRO A 125 -25.63 27.63 5.03
N LEU A 126 -26.79 27.08 4.66
CA LEU A 126 -26.98 26.59 3.30
C LEU A 126 -27.06 27.78 2.33
N GLY A 127 -26.24 27.79 1.28
CA GLY A 127 -26.14 28.92 0.37
C GLY A 127 -27.41 29.23 -0.43
N ILE A 128 -28.43 28.36 -0.44
CA ILE A 128 -29.74 28.66 -1.01
C ILE A 128 -30.61 29.47 -0.01
N ASP A 129 -30.33 29.39 1.29
CA ASP A 129 -31.07 30.14 2.31
C ASP A 129 -30.45 31.53 2.52
N ASP A 130 -29.14 31.56 2.79
CA ASP A 130 -28.34 32.76 2.98
C ASP A 130 -27.00 32.68 2.23
N TYR A 131 -27.02 33.13 0.96
CA TYR A 131 -25.87 33.05 0.08
C TYR A 131 -24.66 33.86 0.58
N GLU A 132 -24.92 35.12 1.03
CA GLU A 132 -23.85 36.03 1.42
C GLU A 132 -23.14 35.54 2.68
N SER A 133 -23.86 35.09 3.69
CA SER A 133 -23.29 34.54 4.90
C SER A 133 -22.54 33.23 4.64
N ALA A 134 -23.07 32.35 3.78
CA ALA A 134 -22.41 31.13 3.37
C ALA A 134 -21.10 31.42 2.62
N ARG A 135 -21.15 32.33 1.63
CA ARG A 135 -19.97 32.78 0.87
C ARG A 135 -18.89 33.31 1.78
N ASP A 136 -19.20 34.25 2.64
CA ASP A 136 -18.24 34.94 3.51
C ASP A 136 -17.55 33.98 4.47
N GLN A 137 -18.28 33.00 4.97
CA GLN A 137 -17.72 31.96 5.85
C GLN A 137 -16.86 30.97 5.06
N ILE A 138 -17.29 30.56 3.87
CA ILE A 138 -16.51 29.68 2.97
C ILE A 138 -15.20 30.36 2.58
N VAL A 139 -15.25 31.61 2.11
CA VAL A 139 -14.06 32.37 1.70
C VAL A 139 -13.05 32.51 2.84
N ARG A 140 -13.50 32.88 4.04
CA ARG A 140 -12.60 32.95 5.21
C ARG A 140 -11.90 31.62 5.52
N ARG A 141 -12.60 30.50 5.39
CA ARG A 141 -12.00 29.18 5.64
C ARG A 141 -11.06 28.75 4.50
N ILE A 142 -11.35 29.14 3.25
CA ILE A 142 -10.46 28.95 2.10
C ILE A 142 -9.16 29.74 2.30
N ASP A 143 -9.26 31.00 2.75
CA ASP A 143 -8.08 31.85 3.00
C ASP A 143 -7.16 31.26 4.07
N ALA A 144 -7.71 30.56 5.05
CA ALA A 144 -6.93 29.81 6.04
C ALA A 144 -6.41 28.48 5.50
N LEU A 145 -7.13 27.79 4.60
CA LEU A 145 -6.79 26.47 4.08
C LEU A 145 -5.68 26.53 3.02
N ILE A 146 -5.73 27.47 2.06
CA ILE A 146 -4.75 27.53 0.96
C ILE A 146 -3.30 27.66 1.47
N PRO A 147 -2.97 28.52 2.46
CA PRO A 147 -1.62 28.58 3.00
C PRO A 147 -1.14 27.27 3.62
N THR A 148 -2.01 26.53 4.31
CA THR A 148 -1.65 25.24 4.90
C THR A 148 -1.35 24.19 3.83
N LEU A 149 -2.15 24.17 2.76
CA LEU A 149 -1.90 23.30 1.60
C LEU A 149 -0.67 23.74 0.81
N ALA A 150 -0.41 25.06 0.71
CA ALA A 150 0.78 25.60 0.06
C ALA A 150 2.05 25.40 0.91
N ALA A 151 1.98 25.59 2.22
CA ALA A 151 3.10 25.31 3.13
C ALA A 151 3.48 23.82 3.14
N ALA A 152 2.49 22.94 2.92
CA ALA A 152 2.75 21.52 2.61
C ALA A 152 3.37 21.30 1.21
N THR A 153 3.65 22.38 0.43
CA THR A 153 4.20 22.32 -0.94
C THR A 153 5.65 22.83 -1.02
N GLU A 154 6.23 23.40 0.05
CA GLU A 154 7.67 23.72 0.10
C GLU A 154 8.48 22.49 0.53
N PRO A 155 9.69 22.29 0.05
CA PRO A 155 10.15 21.09 -0.62
C PRO A 155 10.49 19.97 0.36
N ALA A 156 9.53 19.11 0.68
CA ALA A 156 9.84 17.77 1.13
C ALA A 156 10.26 16.85 -0.05
N ARG A 157 10.45 17.40 -1.27
CA ARG A 157 10.88 16.60 -2.45
C ARG A 157 12.25 15.95 -2.27
N ASP A 158 13.10 16.45 -1.35
CA ASP A 158 14.38 15.81 -1.00
C ASP A 158 14.31 14.91 0.24
N LYS A 159 13.12 14.74 0.87
CA LYS A 159 12.98 13.98 2.13
C LYS A 159 11.81 12.99 2.15
N THR A 160 11.22 12.59 1.01
CA THR A 160 10.29 11.45 1.03
C THR A 160 11.04 10.20 1.47
N PRO A 161 10.61 9.51 2.55
CA PRO A 161 11.35 8.37 3.08
C PRO A 161 11.40 7.16 2.11
N LEU A 162 10.51 7.13 1.12
CA LEU A 162 10.50 6.17 0.01
C LEU A 162 10.29 6.92 -1.30
N GLN A 163 11.11 6.64 -2.31
CA GLN A 163 10.98 7.19 -3.65
C GLN A 163 10.62 6.09 -4.65
N LEU A 164 9.55 6.27 -5.42
CA LEU A 164 9.23 5.36 -6.53
C LEU A 164 10.32 5.45 -7.60
N GLU A 165 11.05 4.36 -7.81
CA GLU A 165 12.15 4.28 -8.76
C GLU A 165 11.69 3.82 -10.14
N THR A 166 10.84 2.80 -10.18
CA THR A 166 10.33 2.22 -11.43
C THR A 166 9.08 1.38 -11.19
N LYS A 167 8.37 1.08 -12.28
CA LYS A 167 7.27 0.13 -12.33
C LYS A 167 7.63 -0.95 -13.34
N ILE A 168 7.70 -2.21 -12.91
CA ILE A 168 8.01 -3.35 -13.76
C ILE A 168 6.71 -4.05 -14.12
N LEU A 169 6.32 -4.03 -15.38
CA LEU A 169 5.06 -4.61 -15.84
C LEU A 169 5.07 -6.14 -15.74
N LEU A 170 3.95 -6.72 -15.29
CA LEU A 170 3.75 -8.18 -15.18
C LEU A 170 3.01 -8.79 -16.39
N GLY A 171 2.80 -8.01 -17.46
CA GLY A 171 2.05 -8.48 -18.62
C GLY A 171 0.54 -8.51 -18.40
N ASP A 172 -0.15 -9.53 -18.94
CA ASP A 172 -1.62 -9.65 -18.84
C ASP A 172 -2.03 -10.37 -17.54
N VAL A 173 -1.55 -9.88 -16.40
CA VAL A 173 -1.92 -10.37 -15.07
C VAL A 173 -3.14 -9.61 -14.58
N ARG A 174 -4.17 -10.34 -14.14
CA ARG A 174 -5.43 -9.79 -13.64
C ARG A 174 -5.78 -10.39 -12.29
N GLY A 175 -6.61 -9.67 -11.54
CA GLY A 175 -7.04 -10.12 -10.23
C GLY A 175 -5.99 -9.95 -9.13
N ARG A 176 -6.10 -10.74 -8.08
CA ARG A 176 -5.26 -10.63 -6.88
C ARG A 176 -3.84 -11.12 -7.19
N ILE A 177 -2.87 -10.36 -6.69
CA ILE A 177 -1.46 -10.75 -6.56
C ILE A 177 -1.20 -10.90 -5.06
N ASP A 178 -0.41 -11.90 -4.69
CA ASP A 178 -0.10 -12.21 -3.30
C ASP A 178 1.39 -12.09 -2.99
N HIS A 179 1.96 -12.95 -2.16
CA HIS A 179 3.31 -12.79 -1.63
C HIS A 179 4.43 -12.87 -2.67
N LEU A 180 5.58 -12.38 -2.27
CA LEU A 180 6.77 -12.29 -3.11
C LEU A 180 7.97 -12.96 -2.44
N ALA A 181 8.90 -13.46 -3.25
CA ALA A 181 10.21 -13.95 -2.79
C ALA A 181 11.32 -13.53 -3.76
N VAL A 182 12.57 -13.50 -3.28
CA VAL A 182 13.70 -13.04 -4.09
C VAL A 182 14.84 -14.05 -4.12
N ASP A 183 15.38 -14.28 -5.31
CA ASP A 183 16.71 -14.86 -5.52
C ASP A 183 17.71 -13.71 -5.68
N LEU A 184 18.42 -13.41 -4.61
CA LEU A 184 19.41 -12.32 -4.58
C LEU A 184 20.56 -12.56 -5.55
N LYS A 185 20.97 -13.81 -5.73
CA LYS A 185 22.11 -14.16 -6.58
C LYS A 185 21.85 -13.87 -8.05
N ARG A 186 20.65 -14.22 -8.54
CA ARG A 186 20.25 -13.99 -9.93
C ARG A 186 19.45 -12.70 -10.12
N GLN A 187 19.17 -11.97 -9.03
CA GLN A 187 18.28 -10.80 -9.04
C GLN A 187 16.92 -11.14 -9.67
N ARG A 188 16.27 -12.21 -9.20
CA ARG A 188 14.95 -12.64 -9.64
C ARG A 188 13.94 -12.42 -8.53
N LEU A 189 12.82 -11.80 -8.87
CA LEU A 189 11.67 -11.68 -7.96
C LEU A 189 10.61 -12.66 -8.44
N PHE A 190 10.12 -13.48 -7.53
CA PHE A 190 9.00 -14.39 -7.74
C PHE A 190 7.75 -13.74 -7.18
N VAL A 191 6.67 -13.76 -7.95
CA VAL A 191 5.42 -13.05 -7.65
C VAL A 191 4.26 -14.04 -7.73
N ALA A 192 3.57 -14.28 -6.64
CA ALA A 192 2.38 -15.13 -6.61
C ALA A 192 1.20 -14.38 -7.27
N GLU A 193 0.85 -14.75 -8.49
CA GLU A 193 -0.25 -14.17 -9.27
C GLU A 193 -1.52 -14.99 -9.04
N LEU A 194 -2.07 -14.92 -7.82
CA LEU A 194 -3.17 -15.75 -7.32
C LEU A 194 -4.35 -15.79 -8.28
N GLY A 195 -4.79 -14.62 -8.76
CA GLY A 195 -5.93 -14.51 -9.68
C GLY A 195 -5.70 -15.07 -11.08
N ASN A 196 -4.49 -15.57 -11.39
CA ASN A 196 -4.10 -16.10 -12.69
C ASN A 196 -3.59 -17.54 -12.62
N ASP A 197 -3.62 -18.18 -11.45
CA ASP A 197 -3.06 -19.53 -11.24
C ASP A 197 -1.61 -19.63 -11.74
N SER A 198 -0.80 -18.59 -11.48
CA SER A 198 0.58 -18.47 -11.99
C SER A 198 1.54 -17.82 -10.99
N VAL A 199 2.83 -17.97 -11.28
CA VAL A 199 3.92 -17.22 -10.64
C VAL A 199 4.70 -16.47 -11.70
N GLY A 200 4.76 -15.15 -11.58
CA GLY A 200 5.63 -14.30 -12.38
C GLY A 200 7.08 -14.39 -11.91
N VAL A 201 8.00 -14.51 -12.84
CA VAL A 201 9.45 -14.41 -12.60
C VAL A 201 9.95 -13.12 -13.22
N VAL A 202 10.32 -12.17 -12.38
CA VAL A 202 10.76 -10.83 -12.81
C VAL A 202 12.29 -10.76 -12.76
N ASP A 203 12.89 -10.30 -13.85
CA ASP A 203 14.29 -9.92 -13.90
C ASP A 203 14.44 -8.51 -13.36
N LEU A 204 14.98 -8.36 -12.15
CA LEU A 204 15.16 -7.07 -11.50
C LEU A 204 16.24 -6.22 -12.16
N ALA A 205 17.28 -6.85 -12.73
CA ALA A 205 18.34 -6.14 -13.43
C ALA A 205 17.84 -5.58 -14.78
N ALA A 206 17.11 -6.41 -15.54
CA ALA A 206 16.50 -6.00 -16.82
C ALA A 206 15.22 -5.20 -16.64
N ARG A 207 14.63 -5.18 -15.41
CA ARG A 207 13.36 -4.53 -15.10
C ARG A 207 12.20 -5.00 -15.98
N SER A 208 12.10 -6.31 -16.16
CA SER A 208 11.11 -6.92 -17.05
C SER A 208 10.64 -8.28 -16.55
N LEU A 209 9.42 -8.68 -16.94
CA LEU A 209 8.94 -10.03 -16.75
C LEU A 209 9.80 -10.99 -17.60
N LEU A 210 10.44 -11.92 -16.97
CA LEU A 210 11.28 -12.93 -17.65
C LEU A 210 10.45 -14.14 -18.10
N ARG A 211 9.54 -14.60 -17.23
CA ARG A 211 8.75 -15.80 -17.43
C ARG A 211 7.53 -15.83 -16.52
N THR A 212 6.49 -16.55 -16.94
CA THR A 212 5.34 -16.93 -16.12
C THR A 212 5.31 -18.46 -15.98
N ILE A 213 5.22 -18.95 -14.74
CA ILE A 213 5.00 -20.36 -14.40
C ILE A 213 3.49 -20.52 -14.22
N THR A 214 2.86 -21.34 -15.06
CA THR A 214 1.40 -21.53 -15.09
C THR A 214 0.97 -22.91 -14.58
N GLY A 215 -0.32 -23.12 -14.41
CA GLY A 215 -0.89 -24.40 -14.01
C GLY A 215 -0.82 -24.65 -12.50
N LEU A 216 -0.85 -23.59 -11.73
CA LEU A 216 -0.95 -23.59 -10.26
C LEU A 216 -2.43 -23.56 -9.82
N SER A 217 -2.67 -23.59 -8.52
CA SER A 217 -4.01 -23.65 -7.93
C SER A 217 -4.17 -22.57 -6.84
N GLU A 218 -4.42 -21.32 -7.24
CA GLU A 218 -4.44 -20.14 -6.36
C GLU A 218 -3.14 -20.01 -5.55
N PRO A 219 -2.00 -19.72 -6.23
CA PRO A 219 -0.75 -19.54 -5.52
C PRO A 219 -0.80 -18.30 -4.63
N GLN A 220 -0.57 -18.47 -3.34
CA GLN A 220 -0.49 -17.40 -2.34
C GLN A 220 0.95 -17.19 -1.89
N GLY A 221 1.57 -18.21 -1.32
CA GLY A 221 2.93 -18.14 -0.81
C GLY A 221 3.98 -18.52 -1.83
N VAL A 222 5.08 -17.80 -1.84
CA VAL A 222 6.30 -18.17 -2.58
C VAL A 222 7.50 -18.06 -1.66
N GLY A 223 8.47 -18.98 -1.82
CA GLY A 223 9.71 -18.99 -1.04
C GLY A 223 10.87 -19.55 -1.87
N TYR A 224 12.00 -18.85 -1.87
CA TYR A 224 13.22 -19.33 -2.53
C TYR A 224 14.23 -19.83 -1.51
N GLU A 225 14.62 -21.09 -1.63
CA GLU A 225 15.61 -21.74 -0.77
C GLU A 225 16.95 -21.87 -1.53
N PRO A 226 17.99 -21.10 -1.11
CA PRO A 226 19.21 -20.94 -1.90
C PRO A 226 20.14 -22.16 -1.88
N SER A 227 20.12 -23.00 -0.83
CA SER A 227 21.07 -24.11 -0.70
C SER A 227 20.76 -25.26 -1.64
N THR A 228 19.49 -25.46 -1.98
CA THR A 228 19.03 -26.47 -2.95
C THR A 228 18.56 -25.88 -4.27
N ASP A 229 18.65 -24.55 -4.40
CA ASP A 229 18.20 -23.80 -5.59
C ASP A 229 16.73 -24.10 -5.94
N THR A 230 15.87 -24.12 -4.93
CA THR A 230 14.48 -24.54 -5.08
C THR A 230 13.51 -23.40 -4.80
N LEU A 231 12.58 -23.15 -5.72
CA LEU A 231 11.41 -22.30 -5.53
C LEU A 231 10.24 -23.14 -5.00
N TYR A 232 9.65 -22.74 -3.90
CA TYR A 232 8.45 -23.31 -3.29
C TYR A 232 7.27 -22.40 -3.59
N VAL A 233 6.14 -22.99 -3.99
CA VAL A 233 4.90 -22.26 -4.27
C VAL A 233 3.77 -22.94 -3.54
N ALA A 234 3.19 -22.25 -2.57
CA ALA A 234 2.03 -22.71 -1.81
C ALA A 234 0.73 -22.35 -2.54
N ASN A 235 -0.13 -23.34 -2.71
CA ASN A 235 -1.39 -23.23 -3.44
C ASN A 235 -2.56 -23.37 -2.47
N ALA A 236 -3.39 -22.33 -2.35
CA ALA A 236 -4.50 -22.35 -1.39
C ALA A 236 -5.60 -23.32 -1.79
N ARG A 237 -5.99 -23.33 -3.07
CA ARG A 237 -7.17 -24.10 -3.53
C ARG A 237 -7.05 -25.60 -3.28
N ASP A 238 -5.85 -26.18 -3.44
CA ASP A 238 -5.64 -27.62 -3.31
C ASP A 238 -4.71 -28.03 -2.15
N GLY A 239 -4.21 -27.03 -1.40
CA GLY A 239 -3.35 -27.26 -0.24
C GLY A 239 -2.00 -27.87 -0.58
N SER A 240 -1.53 -27.75 -1.82
CA SER A 240 -0.24 -28.27 -2.24
C SER A 240 0.87 -27.23 -2.12
N VAL A 241 2.10 -27.71 -1.98
CA VAL A 241 3.31 -26.91 -2.20
C VAL A 241 4.02 -27.48 -3.43
N GLN A 242 4.01 -26.72 -4.52
CA GLN A 242 4.69 -27.08 -5.73
C GLN A 242 6.16 -26.63 -5.67
N LEU A 243 7.09 -27.46 -6.09
CA LEU A 243 8.52 -27.20 -6.07
C LEU A 243 9.05 -27.07 -7.50
N TYR A 244 9.94 -26.10 -7.71
CA TYR A 244 10.60 -25.87 -8.99
C TYR A 244 12.10 -25.71 -8.82
N GLU A 245 12.87 -26.22 -9.78
CA GLU A 245 14.28 -25.83 -9.95
C GLU A 245 14.31 -24.33 -10.31
N ALA A 246 14.88 -23.49 -9.46
CA ALA A 246 14.81 -22.04 -9.65
C ALA A 246 15.66 -21.52 -10.84
N ASN A 247 16.61 -22.30 -11.33
CA ASN A 247 17.42 -21.96 -12.50
C ASN A 247 16.71 -22.23 -13.83
N ALA A 248 15.88 -23.27 -13.90
CA ALA A 248 15.22 -23.73 -15.10
C ALA A 248 13.70 -23.61 -15.08
N TYR A 249 13.14 -23.34 -13.92
CA TYR A 249 11.69 -23.29 -13.65
C TYR A 249 10.96 -24.58 -14.03
N LYS A 250 11.64 -25.71 -13.87
CA LYS A 250 11.09 -27.06 -14.08
C LYS A 250 10.52 -27.59 -12.77
N ALA A 251 9.38 -28.28 -12.86
CA ALA A 251 8.81 -28.96 -11.71
C ALA A 251 9.79 -29.94 -11.09
N ALA A 252 10.01 -29.87 -9.79
CA ALA A 252 11.01 -30.62 -9.04
C ALA A 252 10.39 -31.47 -7.91
N GLY A 253 9.08 -31.36 -7.70
CA GLY A 253 8.35 -32.12 -6.71
C GLY A 253 7.07 -31.42 -6.27
N ARG A 254 6.32 -32.10 -5.39
CA ARG A 254 5.07 -31.60 -4.81
C ARG A 254 4.91 -32.16 -3.40
N ILE A 255 4.44 -31.34 -2.49
CA ILE A 255 4.12 -31.72 -1.09
C ILE A 255 2.66 -31.47 -0.89
N GLU A 256 1.92 -32.49 -0.37
CA GLU A 256 0.51 -32.36 -0.04
C GLU A 256 0.35 -31.96 1.44
N LEU A 257 -0.33 -30.86 1.70
CA LEU A 257 -0.62 -30.38 3.05
C LEU A 257 -2.11 -30.54 3.42
N GLY A 258 -2.96 -30.73 2.41
CA GLY A 258 -4.38 -31.04 2.57
C GLY A 258 -5.30 -29.90 2.15
N SER A 259 -5.09 -28.69 2.64
CA SER A 259 -5.88 -27.52 2.27
C SER A 259 -5.10 -26.24 2.54
N ASP A 260 -5.49 -25.18 1.86
CA ASP A 260 -5.12 -23.78 2.08
C ASP A 260 -3.65 -23.57 2.48
N ALA A 261 -2.75 -23.96 1.58
CA ALA A 261 -1.32 -23.68 1.74
C ALA A 261 -1.04 -22.22 1.35
N ASP A 262 -0.52 -21.47 2.31
CA ASP A 262 -0.36 -20.03 2.19
C ASP A 262 1.09 -19.59 2.46
N ASN A 263 1.33 -18.75 3.43
CA ASN A 263 2.61 -18.13 3.69
C ASN A 263 3.78 -19.10 3.78
N ILE A 264 4.92 -18.73 3.16
CA ILE A 264 6.17 -19.47 3.22
C ILE A 264 7.25 -18.63 3.88
N ARG A 265 8.03 -19.23 4.78
CA ARG A 265 9.26 -18.65 5.31
C ARG A 265 10.41 -19.63 5.16
N VAL A 266 11.53 -19.13 4.64
CA VAL A 266 12.76 -19.92 4.46
C VAL A 266 13.76 -19.56 5.55
N ASP A 267 14.11 -20.55 6.35
CA ASP A 267 15.20 -20.45 7.31
C ASP A 267 16.44 -21.14 6.72
N ALA A 268 17.19 -20.38 5.93
CA ALA A 268 18.36 -20.89 5.23
C ALA A 268 19.45 -21.33 6.21
N ALA A 269 19.58 -20.68 7.37
CA ALA A 269 20.58 -21.02 8.39
C ALA A 269 20.30 -22.40 9.01
N ALA A 270 19.05 -22.68 9.33
CA ALA A 270 18.61 -23.96 9.89
C ALA A 270 18.22 -24.98 8.79
N LYS A 271 18.38 -24.65 7.50
CA LYS A 271 18.05 -25.49 6.33
C LYS A 271 16.64 -26.06 6.42
N ARG A 272 15.65 -25.21 6.54
CA ARG A 272 14.24 -25.60 6.60
C ARG A 272 13.34 -24.58 5.91
N VAL A 273 12.25 -25.05 5.36
CA VAL A 273 11.18 -24.23 4.82
C VAL A 273 9.95 -24.47 5.67
N ILE A 274 9.24 -23.39 6.04
CA ILE A 274 8.04 -23.46 6.86
C ILE A 274 6.89 -22.91 6.05
N VAL A 275 5.77 -23.65 6.03
CA VAL A 275 4.57 -23.31 5.26
C VAL A 275 3.37 -23.31 6.21
N GLY A 276 2.63 -22.20 6.23
CA GLY A 276 1.31 -22.13 6.86
C GLY A 276 0.27 -22.87 6.01
N TYR A 277 -0.65 -23.61 6.65
CA TYR A 277 -1.67 -24.34 5.89
C TYR A 277 -2.89 -24.71 6.71
N GLY A 278 -4.00 -24.94 6.02
CA GLY A 278 -5.21 -25.54 6.52
C GLY A 278 -5.89 -24.72 7.62
N ASP A 279 -6.78 -25.35 8.35
CA ASP A 279 -7.50 -24.73 9.47
C ASP A 279 -6.62 -24.47 10.70
N GLY A 280 -5.34 -24.87 10.64
CA GLY A 280 -4.38 -24.59 11.71
C GLY A 280 -3.15 -25.49 11.70
N GLY A 281 -2.15 -25.16 10.92
CA GLY A 281 -0.88 -25.86 10.91
C GLY A 281 0.29 -25.10 10.30
N LEU A 282 1.50 -25.39 10.78
CA LEU A 282 2.74 -25.07 10.08
C LEU A 282 3.41 -26.37 9.69
N ALA A 283 3.73 -26.53 8.40
CA ALA A 283 4.53 -27.63 7.90
C ALA A 283 6.00 -27.23 7.91
N VAL A 284 6.85 -28.08 8.53
CA VAL A 284 8.31 -27.95 8.42
C VAL A 284 8.78 -28.90 7.32
N VAL A 285 9.43 -28.36 6.31
CA VAL A 285 9.95 -29.07 5.16
C VAL A 285 11.47 -29.07 5.21
N ASP A 286 12.06 -30.23 5.01
CA ASP A 286 13.50 -30.38 4.77
C ASP A 286 13.79 -30.15 3.28
N PRO A 287 14.55 -29.10 2.90
CA PRO A 287 14.81 -28.76 1.52
C PRO A 287 15.69 -29.81 0.81
N SER A 288 16.51 -30.55 1.53
CA SER A 288 17.40 -31.57 0.95
C SER A 288 16.65 -32.81 0.47
N THR A 289 15.65 -33.23 1.25
CA THR A 289 14.78 -34.37 0.90
C THR A 289 13.51 -33.92 0.17
N ARG A 290 13.19 -32.62 0.22
CA ARG A 290 11.96 -32.05 -0.36
C ARG A 290 10.68 -32.66 0.23
N THR A 291 10.72 -33.00 1.50
CA THR A 291 9.60 -33.64 2.21
C THR A 291 9.21 -32.90 3.46
N LYS A 292 7.92 -32.99 3.81
CA LYS A 292 7.42 -32.52 5.09
C LYS A 292 7.92 -33.45 6.20
N VAL A 293 8.74 -32.92 7.10
CA VAL A 293 9.33 -33.68 8.21
C VAL A 293 8.56 -33.49 9.51
N ARG A 294 7.75 -32.44 9.60
CA ARG A 294 6.96 -32.17 10.80
C ARG A 294 5.74 -31.30 10.48
N SER A 295 4.67 -31.47 11.29
CA SER A 295 3.55 -30.56 11.38
C SER A 295 3.49 -29.97 12.79
N LEU A 296 3.26 -28.66 12.89
CA LEU A 296 3.10 -27.92 14.14
C LEU A 296 1.62 -27.50 14.19
N PRO A 297 0.79 -28.14 15.02
CA PRO A 297 -0.64 -27.84 15.06
C PRO A 297 -0.89 -26.47 15.69
N LEU A 298 -1.84 -25.73 15.14
CA LEU A 298 -2.34 -24.45 15.62
C LEU A 298 -3.86 -24.53 15.78
N ARG A 299 -4.44 -23.62 16.53
CA ARG A 299 -5.91 -23.62 16.81
C ARG A 299 -6.76 -22.90 15.78
N ALA A 300 -6.14 -22.26 14.79
CA ALA A 300 -6.80 -21.56 13.69
C ALA A 300 -5.81 -21.42 12.51
N HIS A 301 -6.33 -21.02 11.34
CA HIS A 301 -5.51 -20.75 10.15
C HIS A 301 -4.40 -19.76 10.45
N PRO A 302 -3.13 -20.09 10.08
CA PRO A 302 -2.01 -19.17 10.25
C PRO A 302 -1.95 -18.20 9.07
N GLU A 303 -2.01 -16.92 9.37
CA GLU A 303 -1.69 -15.84 8.45
C GLU A 303 -0.18 -15.55 8.48
N SER A 304 0.26 -14.30 8.52
CA SER A 304 1.68 -14.00 8.62
C SER A 304 2.33 -14.61 9.86
N PHE A 305 3.50 -15.18 9.70
CA PHE A 305 4.33 -15.66 10.81
C PHE A 305 5.79 -15.28 10.59
N GLN A 306 6.53 -15.16 11.69
CA GLN A 306 7.93 -14.78 11.67
C GLN A 306 8.77 -15.70 12.56
N LEU A 307 9.96 -16.05 12.06
CA LEU A 307 10.94 -16.83 12.82
C LEU A 307 11.81 -15.89 13.67
N GLN A 308 12.07 -16.30 14.89
CA GLN A 308 13.11 -15.72 15.73
C GLN A 308 14.31 -16.68 15.73
N PRO A 309 15.32 -16.46 14.89
CA PRO A 309 16.39 -17.44 14.62
C PRO A 309 17.13 -17.91 15.89
N ASP A 310 17.50 -16.99 16.76
CA ASP A 310 18.32 -17.25 17.96
C ASP A 310 17.61 -18.11 19.01
N SER A 311 16.27 -18.14 18.99
CA SER A 311 15.46 -18.88 19.97
C SER A 311 14.77 -20.10 19.41
N GLY A 312 14.77 -20.30 18.07
CA GLY A 312 14.00 -21.33 17.40
C GLY A 312 12.48 -21.17 17.52
N ARG A 313 12.00 -19.98 17.93
CA ARG A 313 10.57 -19.68 18.07
C ARG A 313 10.00 -19.15 16.77
N ILE A 314 8.72 -19.43 16.56
CA ILE A 314 7.89 -18.82 15.53
C ILE A 314 6.75 -18.09 16.22
N PHE A 315 6.57 -16.83 15.87
CA PHE A 315 5.36 -16.07 16.20
C PHE A 315 4.40 -16.16 15.03
N VAL A 316 3.14 -16.48 15.30
CA VAL A 316 2.14 -16.77 14.27
C VAL A 316 0.89 -15.97 14.53
N ASN A 317 0.47 -15.17 13.57
CA ASN A 317 -0.83 -14.50 13.59
C ASN A 317 -1.97 -15.52 13.35
N LEU A 318 -2.94 -15.50 14.23
CA LEU A 318 -4.17 -16.29 14.14
C LEU A 318 -5.38 -15.34 14.23
N PRO A 319 -5.75 -14.65 13.13
CA PRO A 319 -6.81 -13.63 13.16
C PRO A 319 -8.14 -14.15 13.65
N ASP A 320 -8.57 -15.34 13.21
CA ASP A 320 -9.83 -15.95 13.59
C ASP A 320 -9.86 -16.33 15.09
N ALA A 321 -8.69 -16.64 15.65
CA ALA A 321 -8.54 -16.92 17.07
C ALA A 321 -8.26 -15.64 17.89
N ARG A 322 -8.12 -14.47 17.27
CA ARG A 322 -7.70 -13.20 17.89
C ARG A 322 -6.49 -13.40 18.78
N ALA A 323 -5.42 -13.95 18.21
CA ALA A 323 -4.24 -14.30 18.99
C ALA A 323 -2.96 -14.28 18.15
N VAL A 324 -1.84 -14.24 18.88
CA VAL A 324 -0.54 -14.65 18.38
C VAL A 324 -0.15 -15.95 19.08
N ALA A 325 0.10 -17.01 18.32
CA ALA A 325 0.70 -18.22 18.86
C ALA A 325 2.22 -18.13 18.84
N VAL A 326 2.88 -18.68 19.87
CA VAL A 326 4.33 -18.84 19.93
C VAL A 326 4.64 -20.33 19.89
N VAL A 327 5.35 -20.76 18.86
CA VAL A 327 5.65 -22.17 18.60
C VAL A 327 7.16 -22.38 18.68
N ASP A 328 7.58 -23.46 19.32
CA ASP A 328 8.97 -23.93 19.30
C ASP A 328 9.15 -24.97 18.19
N VAL A 329 10.03 -24.68 17.24
CA VAL A 329 10.24 -25.54 16.08
C VAL A 329 10.90 -26.87 16.45
N ALA A 330 11.80 -26.85 17.44
CA ALA A 330 12.58 -28.03 17.82
C ALA A 330 11.71 -29.08 18.52
N SER A 331 10.87 -28.66 19.48
CA SER A 331 9.93 -29.57 20.16
C SER A 331 8.64 -29.81 19.35
N GLY A 332 8.32 -28.93 18.42
CA GLY A 332 7.05 -28.99 17.67
C GLY A 332 5.83 -28.60 18.48
N LYS A 333 6.01 -27.89 19.60
CA LYS A 333 4.93 -27.54 20.51
C LYS A 333 4.64 -26.05 20.50
N GLN A 334 3.36 -25.70 20.62
CA GLN A 334 2.97 -24.36 21.00
C GLN A 334 3.38 -24.09 22.44
N LEU A 335 4.23 -23.08 22.67
CA LEU A 335 4.71 -22.69 24.00
C LEU A 335 3.69 -21.85 24.73
N THR A 336 3.08 -20.90 24.02
CA THR A 336 2.09 -19.97 24.58
C THR A 336 1.21 -19.41 23.47
N SER A 337 0.19 -18.65 23.86
CA SER A 337 -0.64 -17.86 22.95
C SER A 337 -1.01 -16.56 23.64
N TRP A 338 -0.83 -15.45 22.95
CA TRP A 338 -1.22 -14.12 23.43
C TRP A 338 -2.62 -13.81 22.90
N PRO A 339 -3.62 -13.65 23.79
CA PRO A 339 -4.92 -13.16 23.36
C PRO A 339 -4.79 -11.69 22.93
N LEU A 340 -5.47 -11.32 21.86
CA LEU A 340 -5.56 -9.97 21.35
C LEU A 340 -6.95 -9.40 21.55
N ASP A 341 -7.05 -8.14 21.93
CA ASP A 341 -8.34 -7.46 22.11
C ASP A 341 -9.07 -7.26 20.78
N LYS A 342 -8.31 -7.25 19.67
CA LYS A 342 -8.79 -7.02 18.31
C LYS A 342 -8.53 -8.23 17.42
N GLY A 343 -9.41 -8.46 16.45
CA GLY A 343 -9.17 -9.39 15.34
C GLY A 343 -8.53 -8.67 14.16
N GLY A 344 -8.25 -9.44 13.09
CA GLY A 344 -7.71 -8.88 11.84
C GLY A 344 -6.21 -8.58 11.87
N ASN A 345 -5.45 -9.26 12.73
CA ASN A 345 -3.99 -9.21 12.80
C ASN A 345 -3.38 -10.05 11.67
N PHE A 346 -3.26 -9.45 10.48
CA PHE A 346 -2.74 -10.14 9.29
C PHE A 346 -1.22 -9.97 9.16
N ALA A 347 -0.71 -8.76 9.09
CA ALA A 347 0.71 -8.50 8.91
C ALA A 347 1.52 -8.67 10.21
N MET A 348 2.76 -9.16 10.09
CA MET A 348 3.69 -9.33 11.22
C MET A 348 5.13 -9.08 10.80
N ALA A 349 5.90 -8.40 11.65
CA ALA A 349 7.36 -8.35 11.57
C ALA A 349 7.98 -8.49 12.96
N ILE A 350 9.28 -8.81 12.99
CA ILE A 350 10.08 -8.78 14.23
C ILE A 350 11.10 -7.66 14.12
N ASP A 351 11.09 -6.77 15.10
CA ASP A 351 12.21 -5.85 15.36
C ASP A 351 13.22 -6.57 16.26
N HIS A 352 14.24 -7.15 15.64
CA HIS A 352 15.25 -7.93 16.34
C HIS A 352 16.10 -7.07 17.28
N GLU A 353 16.39 -5.82 16.89
CA GLU A 353 17.22 -4.92 17.70
C GLU A 353 16.54 -4.57 19.03
N ARG A 354 15.21 -4.43 19.01
CA ARG A 354 14.43 -4.04 20.18
C ARG A 354 13.67 -5.20 20.81
N SER A 355 13.82 -6.42 20.27
CA SER A 355 13.09 -7.63 20.73
C SER A 355 11.58 -7.42 20.78
N ARG A 356 11.01 -6.91 19.69
CA ARG A 356 9.57 -6.62 19.58
C ARG A 356 8.93 -7.39 18.44
N VAL A 357 7.68 -7.80 18.64
CA VAL A 357 6.79 -8.33 17.60
C VAL A 357 5.83 -7.21 17.22
N LEU A 358 5.82 -6.88 15.94
CA LEU A 358 4.97 -5.84 15.35
C LEU A 358 3.82 -6.51 14.60
N LEU A 359 2.62 -6.02 14.81
CA LEU A 359 1.41 -6.48 14.12
C LEU A 359 0.75 -5.29 13.43
N ALA A 360 0.22 -5.50 12.22
CA ALA A 360 -0.72 -4.55 11.65
C ALA A 360 -2.09 -5.20 11.51
N TYR A 361 -3.11 -4.48 12.01
CA TYR A 361 -4.50 -4.89 11.96
C TYR A 361 -5.18 -4.28 10.73
N ARG A 362 -6.03 -5.06 10.06
CA ARG A 362 -6.81 -4.56 8.91
C ARG A 362 -7.94 -3.64 9.34
N SER A 363 -8.63 -4.00 10.43
CA SER A 363 -9.76 -3.20 10.95
C SER A 363 -9.98 -3.48 12.45
N PRO A 364 -9.89 -2.47 13.32
CA PRO A 364 -9.46 -1.10 13.01
C PRO A 364 -8.01 -1.08 12.52
N ALA A 365 -7.68 -0.15 11.61
CA ALA A 365 -6.36 -0.05 11.02
C ALA A 365 -5.34 0.48 12.04
N GLU A 366 -4.49 -0.39 12.54
CA GLU A 366 -3.56 -0.08 13.63
C GLU A 366 -2.26 -0.87 13.50
N LEU A 367 -1.14 -0.20 13.70
CA LEU A 367 0.16 -0.80 13.95
C LEU A 367 0.35 -0.93 15.46
N ALA A 368 0.57 -2.14 15.95
CA ALA A 368 0.80 -2.42 17.36
C ALA A 368 2.12 -3.15 17.58
N ALA A 369 2.77 -2.86 18.70
CA ALA A 369 4.02 -3.48 19.13
C ALA A 369 3.84 -4.22 20.44
N PHE A 370 4.41 -5.41 20.50
CA PHE A 370 4.43 -6.27 21.68
C PHE A 370 5.89 -6.66 21.99
N SER A 371 6.19 -6.90 23.25
CA SER A 371 7.41 -7.62 23.61
C SER A 371 7.31 -9.09 23.20
N THR A 372 8.44 -9.79 23.14
CA THR A 372 8.48 -11.21 22.78
C THR A 372 7.85 -12.15 23.83
N ASP A 373 7.39 -11.62 24.96
CA ASP A 373 6.58 -12.30 25.97
C ASP A 373 5.07 -11.89 25.90
N GLY A 374 4.68 -11.11 24.89
CA GLY A 374 3.29 -10.78 24.58
C GLY A 374 2.72 -9.58 25.32
N LYS A 375 3.55 -8.75 25.96
CA LYS A 375 3.06 -7.51 26.60
C LYS A 375 2.94 -6.40 25.56
N ALA A 376 1.80 -5.73 25.50
CA ALA A 376 1.59 -4.56 24.66
C ALA A 376 2.56 -3.43 25.07
N ILE A 377 3.19 -2.81 24.08
CA ILE A 377 4.16 -1.71 24.26
C ILE A 377 3.58 -0.40 23.73
N ALA A 378 3.12 -0.41 22.50
CA ALA A 378 2.60 0.77 21.83
C ALA A 378 1.59 0.38 20.74
N ALA A 379 0.73 1.32 20.36
CA ALA A 379 -0.15 1.22 19.22
C ALA A 379 -0.34 2.60 18.59
N THR A 380 -0.51 2.63 17.26
CA THR A 380 -0.77 3.85 16.50
C THR A 380 -1.57 3.54 15.25
N GLY A 381 -2.33 4.50 14.74
CA GLY A 381 -3.09 4.32 13.50
C GLY A 381 -2.20 4.07 12.28
N THR A 382 -2.66 3.23 11.37
CA THR A 382 -2.01 2.97 10.08
C THR A 382 -3.03 3.02 8.93
N CYS A 383 -2.60 2.74 7.69
CA CYS A 383 -3.50 2.60 6.56
C CYS A 383 -4.31 1.29 6.64
N GLY A 384 -5.51 1.29 6.04
CA GLY A 384 -6.43 0.16 6.12
C GLY A 384 -6.11 -0.99 5.20
N ASP A 385 -6.56 -2.20 5.58
CA ASP A 385 -6.34 -3.45 4.86
C ASP A 385 -4.83 -3.80 4.75
N ALA A 386 -4.08 -3.67 5.87
CA ALA A 386 -2.67 -4.02 5.94
C ALA A 386 -2.45 -5.53 5.78
N ASP A 387 -1.47 -5.93 4.97
CA ASP A 387 -1.13 -7.33 4.71
C ASP A 387 0.35 -7.63 4.93
N ASP A 388 1.23 -6.70 4.57
CA ASP A 388 2.66 -6.83 4.78
C ASP A 388 3.26 -5.70 5.61
N LEU A 389 4.23 -6.06 6.42
CA LEU A 389 4.89 -5.22 7.40
C LEU A 389 6.39 -5.57 7.46
N PHE A 390 7.25 -4.56 7.33
CA PHE A 390 8.70 -4.75 7.34
C PHE A 390 9.40 -3.74 8.24
N VAL A 391 10.50 -4.17 8.86
CA VAL A 391 11.42 -3.32 9.62
C VAL A 391 12.66 -3.04 8.78
N ASP A 392 12.92 -1.77 8.51
CA ASP A 392 14.20 -1.28 7.97
C ASP A 392 15.10 -0.89 9.15
N ALA A 393 15.86 -1.84 9.65
CA ALA A 393 16.78 -1.63 10.77
C ALA A 393 17.84 -0.56 10.45
N LYS A 394 18.30 -0.49 9.20
CA LYS A 394 19.30 0.50 8.75
C LYS A 394 18.86 1.94 8.99
N ARG A 395 17.54 2.22 8.89
CA ARG A 395 16.99 3.57 9.02
C ARG A 395 16.11 3.76 10.26
N GLY A 396 15.89 2.69 11.04
CA GLY A 396 14.94 2.71 12.15
C GLY A 396 13.50 2.99 11.67
N ARG A 397 13.10 2.38 10.57
CA ARG A 397 11.78 2.61 9.95
C ARG A 397 10.96 1.33 9.84
N ILE A 398 9.66 1.52 9.71
CA ILE A 398 8.70 0.45 9.44
C ILE A 398 7.93 0.82 8.18
N TYR A 399 7.75 -0.15 7.29
CA TYR A 399 6.92 -0.05 6.08
C TYR A 399 5.69 -0.92 6.25
N VAL A 400 4.50 -0.35 6.10
CA VAL A 400 3.21 -1.07 6.14
C VAL A 400 2.54 -0.91 4.79
N SER A 401 2.32 -2.01 4.09
CA SER A 401 1.63 -2.02 2.79
C SER A 401 0.16 -2.35 2.96
N CYS A 402 -0.71 -1.51 2.41
CA CYS A 402 -2.14 -1.53 2.68
C CYS A 402 -2.98 -1.59 1.40
N GLY A 403 -4.00 -2.43 1.41
CA GLY A 403 -4.99 -2.54 0.34
C GLY A 403 -5.84 -1.29 0.14
N GLY A 404 -5.85 -0.37 1.11
CA GLY A 404 -6.39 0.99 0.95
C GLY A 404 -5.65 1.85 -0.08
N GLY A 405 -4.56 1.34 -0.67
CA GLY A 405 -3.80 2.03 -1.73
C GLY A 405 -2.66 2.90 -1.20
N TYR A 406 -2.04 2.49 -0.09
CA TYR A 406 -0.96 3.25 0.53
C TYR A 406 0.16 2.35 1.03
N VAL A 407 1.36 2.93 1.14
CA VAL A 407 2.44 2.46 2.01
C VAL A 407 2.65 3.50 3.10
N ASP A 408 2.42 3.12 4.35
CA ASP A 408 2.77 3.94 5.50
C ASP A 408 4.21 3.71 5.91
N VAL A 409 4.92 4.79 6.21
CA VAL A 409 6.28 4.77 6.71
C VAL A 409 6.30 5.35 8.11
N PHE A 410 6.71 4.52 9.07
CA PHE A 410 6.88 4.96 10.44
C PHE A 410 8.36 5.09 10.78
N GLU A 411 8.69 6.03 11.62
CA GLU A 411 9.96 6.14 12.32
C GLU A 411 9.82 5.52 13.70
N ILE A 412 10.82 4.76 14.10
CA ILE A 412 10.89 4.16 15.44
C ILE A 412 11.52 5.18 16.39
N ASP A 413 10.73 5.71 17.33
CA ASP A 413 11.17 6.70 18.32
C ASP A 413 11.03 6.11 19.73
N GLY A 414 12.08 5.48 20.19
CA GLY A 414 12.11 4.79 21.50
C GLY A 414 11.05 3.68 21.58
N ALA A 415 9.99 3.91 22.35
CA ALA A 415 8.85 2.99 22.47
C ALA A 415 7.71 3.34 21.49
N ALA A 416 7.71 4.53 20.90
CA ALA A 416 6.67 5.03 20.01
C ALA A 416 6.97 4.74 18.52
N TYR A 417 5.94 4.82 17.71
CA TYR A 417 6.00 4.68 16.25
C TYR A 417 5.31 5.88 15.64
N ARG A 418 6.07 6.76 15.02
CA ARG A 418 5.57 8.01 14.45
C ARG A 418 5.41 7.87 12.94
N LEU A 419 4.18 8.05 12.44
CA LEU A 419 3.95 8.11 10.99
C LEU A 419 4.70 9.34 10.42
N ILE A 420 5.65 9.09 9.52
CA ILE A 420 6.45 10.15 8.86
C ILE A 420 6.05 10.37 7.41
N ALA A 421 5.41 9.38 6.78
CA ALA A 421 4.84 9.52 5.45
C ALA A 421 3.76 8.46 5.18
N ARG A 422 2.77 8.84 4.38
CA ARG A 422 1.80 7.95 3.72
C ARG A 422 1.95 8.15 2.22
N LEU A 423 2.47 7.13 1.53
CA LEU A 423 2.73 7.20 0.10
C LEU A 423 1.61 6.52 -0.67
N PRO A 424 1.02 7.19 -1.65
CA PRO A 424 -0.02 6.58 -2.46
C PRO A 424 0.56 5.47 -3.35
N THR A 425 -0.20 4.37 -3.43
CA THR A 425 0.05 3.26 -4.36
C THR A 425 -1.21 3.04 -5.21
N ALA A 426 -1.77 1.84 -5.18
CA ALA A 426 -3.03 1.54 -5.86
C ALA A 426 -3.93 0.72 -4.94
N THR A 427 -5.24 0.91 -5.06
CA THR A 427 -6.22 0.13 -4.30
C THR A 427 -5.99 -1.37 -4.50
N GLY A 428 -5.87 -2.09 -3.38
CA GLY A 428 -5.57 -3.52 -3.34
C GLY A 428 -4.07 -3.87 -3.42
N ALA A 429 -3.15 -2.89 -3.44
CA ALA A 429 -1.70 -3.09 -3.41
C ALA A 429 -1.21 -3.28 -1.97
N ARG A 430 -1.57 -4.39 -1.35
CA ARG A 430 -1.30 -4.68 0.06
C ARG A 430 -0.13 -5.62 0.31
N THR A 431 0.28 -6.38 -0.72
CA THR A 431 1.39 -7.31 -0.63
C THR A 431 2.67 -6.69 -1.17
N SER A 432 3.75 -6.91 -0.45
CA SER A 432 5.05 -6.31 -0.75
C SER A 432 6.20 -7.17 -0.25
N LEU A 433 7.43 -6.76 -0.56
CA LEU A 433 8.65 -7.37 -0.02
C LEU A 433 9.72 -6.30 0.14
N PHE A 434 10.17 -6.06 1.36
CA PHE A 434 11.37 -5.28 1.61
C PHE A 434 12.60 -6.20 1.58
N VAL A 435 13.57 -5.85 0.75
CA VAL A 435 14.83 -6.59 0.58
C VAL A 435 15.98 -5.69 1.03
N PRO A 436 16.46 -5.84 2.27
CA PRO A 436 17.52 -4.98 2.84
C PRO A 436 18.82 -5.00 2.00
N GLU A 437 19.19 -6.17 1.45
CA GLU A 437 20.41 -6.36 0.66
C GLU A 437 20.37 -5.58 -0.67
N MET A 438 19.19 -5.35 -1.19
CA MET A 438 18.97 -4.54 -2.40
C MET A 438 18.62 -3.09 -2.07
N ASP A 439 18.33 -2.80 -0.81
CA ASP A 439 17.83 -1.50 -0.35
C ASP A 439 16.57 -1.08 -1.15
N ARG A 440 15.59 -1.99 -1.29
CA ARG A 440 14.36 -1.78 -2.08
C ARG A 440 13.15 -2.40 -1.40
N LEU A 441 12.02 -1.69 -1.52
CA LEU A 441 10.68 -2.21 -1.24
C LEU A 441 9.97 -2.45 -2.57
N PHE A 442 9.56 -3.69 -2.80
CA PHE A 442 8.78 -4.13 -3.97
C PHE A 442 7.32 -4.22 -3.56
N VAL A 443 6.43 -3.50 -4.22
CA VAL A 443 4.98 -3.51 -3.95
C VAL A 443 4.25 -4.11 -5.14
N ALA A 444 3.46 -5.15 -4.91
CA ALA A 444 2.68 -5.79 -5.94
C ALA A 444 1.39 -5.01 -6.21
N VAL A 445 1.25 -4.49 -7.42
CA VAL A 445 0.09 -3.71 -7.87
C VAL A 445 -0.67 -4.50 -8.91
N ARG A 446 -1.92 -4.86 -8.61
CA ARG A 446 -2.82 -5.53 -9.57
C ARG A 446 -3.28 -4.58 -10.67
N ALA A 447 -3.69 -5.13 -11.82
CA ALA A 447 -4.33 -4.33 -12.87
C ALA A 447 -5.60 -3.65 -12.36
N GLY A 448 -5.78 -2.40 -12.73
CA GLY A 448 -6.91 -1.57 -12.28
C GLY A 448 -6.82 -0.14 -12.83
N PRO A 449 -7.53 0.81 -12.22
CA PRO A 449 -7.51 2.21 -12.65
C PRO A 449 -6.12 2.86 -12.65
N ALA A 450 -5.20 2.38 -11.80
CA ALA A 450 -3.81 2.84 -11.75
C ALA A 450 -2.94 2.32 -12.91
N GLY A 451 -3.46 1.46 -13.77
CA GLY A 451 -2.77 0.88 -14.93
C GLY A 451 -2.70 -0.64 -14.92
N PRO A 452 -1.86 -1.24 -15.78
CA PRO A 452 -1.63 -2.67 -15.82
C PRO A 452 -0.95 -3.18 -14.55
N ALA A 453 -1.04 -4.51 -14.30
CA ALA A 453 -0.37 -5.13 -13.18
C ALA A 453 1.16 -4.90 -13.26
N ALA A 454 1.74 -4.54 -12.13
CA ALA A 454 3.17 -4.18 -12.06
C ALA A 454 3.75 -4.39 -10.66
N ILE A 455 5.05 -4.58 -10.60
CA ILE A 455 5.81 -4.40 -9.36
C ILE A 455 6.30 -2.95 -9.31
N TRP A 456 5.84 -2.20 -8.31
CA TRP A 456 6.35 -0.86 -8.04
C TRP A 456 7.56 -0.98 -7.14
N VAL A 457 8.67 -0.45 -7.59
CA VAL A 457 9.96 -0.53 -6.89
C VAL A 457 10.23 0.79 -6.21
N PHE A 458 10.26 0.79 -4.89
CA PHE A 458 10.58 1.96 -4.08
C PHE A 458 11.99 1.86 -3.52
N LYS A 459 12.70 2.98 -3.57
CA LYS A 459 14.00 3.16 -2.94
C LYS A 459 13.82 3.88 -1.61
N PRO A 460 14.22 3.29 -0.48
CA PRO A 460 14.31 4.01 0.78
C PRO A 460 15.35 5.12 0.70
N MET A 461 14.95 6.32 1.10
CA MET A 461 15.83 7.49 1.17
C MET A 461 16.41 7.63 2.59
N PRO A 462 17.55 8.29 2.77
CA PRO A 462 18.20 8.48 4.06
C PRO A 462 17.28 9.09 5.13
#